data_25e7b2da9d087847a5182e5d1d70c6cc
#
_entry.id   25e7b2da9d087847a5182e5d1d70c6cc
#
_cell.length_a   1.000
_cell.length_b   1.000
_cell.length_c   1.000
_cell.angle_alpha   90.00
_cell.angle_beta   90.00
_cell.angle_gamma   90.00
#
_symmetry.space_group_name_H-M   'P 1'
#
loop_
_entity.id
_entity.type
_entity.pdbx_description
1 polymer ?
#
loop_
_entity_poly.entity_id
_entity_poly.type
_entity_poly.pdbx_seq_one_letter_code
_entity_poly.pdbx_strand_id
1 'polypeptide(L)'
;MAINYFYTIFFLCFGLICLSVIGFKWILKQYLKIANDRRTLALQGVFFLTLGLLLALTTPLLFKEWSERLWSILTFALGIGFFLRGLLFIFAQTIIQKVLSFYLFKTPVSIALISALLFFVLAILTATRDYVGETQNLEACQDGNVLEVFCIVSNPEDMTLTPDGQFLITSEFAGIKPYEDPGIGDFAIIDLSNMQVNKLPIIFEDNVWGDPQCKRSSINFNPHGIDLIRRSDGSYQLGVVNHFPQESIEFFELQKEEAWELVWRGCVKVPKQYYVNDLTMQNNGTFYVSHMYPQDITIGQWLSASLFKYDTGEVLFWNKVKFNNLDFTKGGQPNGIVKKNNILYVAYNLSDEVKAFNLLTQEEIAQFKLNSPDNLILKNDFIWVTSFDHETLDVIATCPGYSLGDGISEEPSVCSLPFKVFKFCLLYTSPSPRDKTV
;
A
#
# COMPACT_ATOMS: atom_id res chain seq x y z
N MET A 1 -4.24 4.42 -18.37
CA MET A 1 -5.12 5.28 -17.56
C MET A 1 -6.52 5.52 -18.19
N ALA A 2 -6.67 6.08 -19.37
CA ALA A 2 -8.00 6.43 -19.92
C ALA A 2 -8.96 5.24 -20.12
N ILE A 3 -8.45 4.06 -20.43
CA ILE A 3 -9.25 2.88 -20.78
C ILE A 3 -9.90 2.25 -19.54
N ASN A 4 -9.18 2.17 -18.43
CA ASN A 4 -9.71 1.62 -17.18
C ASN A 4 -10.84 2.48 -16.63
N TYR A 5 -10.69 3.80 -16.67
CA TYR A 5 -11.78 4.72 -16.31
C TYR A 5 -13.02 4.52 -17.18
N PHE A 6 -12.83 4.25 -18.47
CA PHE A 6 -13.96 3.96 -19.37
C PHE A 6 -14.72 2.70 -18.91
N TYR A 7 -14.03 1.59 -18.66
CA TYR A 7 -14.66 0.36 -18.18
C TYR A 7 -15.29 0.54 -16.79
N THR A 8 -14.62 1.24 -15.89
CA THR A 8 -15.17 1.53 -14.55
C THR A 8 -16.47 2.31 -14.65
N ILE A 9 -16.49 3.42 -15.40
CA ILE A 9 -17.69 4.23 -15.58
C ILE A 9 -18.79 3.42 -16.27
N PHE A 10 -18.42 2.64 -17.28
CA PHE A 10 -19.34 1.77 -18.00
C PHE A 10 -20.04 0.79 -17.06
N PHE A 11 -19.28 0.04 -16.26
CA PHE A 11 -19.84 -0.93 -15.34
C PHE A 11 -20.64 -0.28 -14.20
N LEU A 12 -20.22 0.87 -13.68
CA LEU A 12 -21.01 1.64 -12.71
C LEU A 12 -22.36 2.04 -13.29
N CYS A 13 -22.41 2.57 -14.51
CA CYS A 13 -23.63 2.95 -15.18
C CYS A 13 -24.57 1.75 -15.34
N PHE A 14 -24.06 0.61 -15.78
CA PHE A 14 -24.87 -0.62 -15.93
C PHE A 14 -25.37 -1.16 -14.60
N GLY A 15 -24.56 -1.13 -13.53
CA GLY A 15 -24.97 -1.48 -12.18
C GLY A 15 -26.13 -0.62 -11.68
N LEU A 16 -26.04 0.69 -11.88
CA LEU A 16 -27.10 1.64 -11.53
C LEU A 16 -28.38 1.43 -12.36
N ILE A 17 -28.25 1.13 -13.65
CA ILE A 17 -29.39 0.80 -14.52
C ILE A 17 -30.07 -0.48 -14.00
N CYS A 18 -29.32 -1.52 -13.62
CA CYS A 18 -29.89 -2.72 -13.06
C CYS A 18 -30.65 -2.45 -11.74
N LEU A 19 -30.10 -1.61 -10.85
CA LEU A 19 -30.78 -1.21 -9.61
C LEU A 19 -32.02 -0.38 -9.88
N SER A 20 -32.03 0.47 -10.89
CA SER A 20 -33.18 1.33 -11.22
C SER A 20 -34.44 0.53 -11.54
N VAL A 21 -34.28 -0.70 -12.07
CA VAL A 21 -35.40 -1.63 -12.35
C VAL A 21 -36.11 -2.04 -11.06
N ILE A 22 -35.42 -2.08 -9.92
CA ILE A 22 -36.01 -2.45 -8.62
C ILE A 22 -36.80 -1.30 -8.04
N GLY A 23 -36.28 -0.06 -8.15
CA GLY A 23 -36.87 1.13 -7.56
C GLY A 23 -38.08 1.69 -8.31
N PHE A 24 -38.16 1.43 -9.62
CA PHE A 24 -39.14 2.06 -10.50
C PHE A 24 -39.98 1.04 -11.28
N LYS A 25 -41.10 0.58 -10.68
CA LYS A 25 -42.09 -0.29 -11.37
C LYS A 25 -42.53 0.25 -12.73
N TRP A 26 -42.46 1.56 -12.92
CA TRP A 26 -42.77 2.23 -14.19
C TRP A 26 -41.73 1.88 -15.27
N ILE A 27 -40.43 1.89 -14.94
CA ILE A 27 -39.35 1.51 -15.87
C ILE A 27 -39.54 0.06 -16.32
N LEU A 28 -39.87 -0.84 -15.38
CA LEU A 28 -40.15 -2.24 -15.73
C LEU A 28 -41.32 -2.37 -16.71
N LYS A 29 -42.43 -1.63 -16.52
CA LYS A 29 -43.57 -1.62 -17.44
C LYS A 29 -43.18 -1.10 -18.81
N GLN A 30 -42.36 -0.04 -18.89
CA GLN A 30 -41.86 0.49 -20.18
C GLN A 30 -40.97 -0.52 -20.87
N TYR A 31 -40.06 -1.15 -20.12
CA TYR A 31 -39.16 -2.19 -20.65
C TYR A 31 -39.94 -3.38 -21.23
N LEU A 32 -40.98 -3.85 -20.55
CA LEU A 32 -41.89 -4.89 -21.05
C LEU A 32 -42.64 -4.47 -22.32
N LYS A 33 -43.10 -3.23 -22.41
CA LYS A 33 -43.73 -2.69 -23.60
C LYS A 33 -42.76 -2.66 -24.78
N ILE A 34 -41.56 -2.24 -24.57
CA ILE A 34 -40.45 -2.21 -25.53
C ILE A 34 -40.06 -3.64 -25.97
N ALA A 35 -39.98 -4.58 -25.02
CA ALA A 35 -39.62 -5.98 -25.27
C ALA A 35 -40.65 -6.72 -26.13
N ASN A 36 -41.90 -6.24 -26.20
CA ASN A 36 -42.94 -6.81 -27.03
C ASN A 36 -42.97 -6.25 -28.46
N ASP A 37 -42.23 -5.18 -28.75
CA ASP A 37 -42.10 -4.63 -30.09
C ASP A 37 -40.90 -5.22 -30.84
N ARG A 38 -41.15 -5.92 -31.96
CA ARG A 38 -40.12 -6.61 -32.74
C ARG A 38 -39.03 -5.68 -33.27
N ARG A 39 -39.39 -4.43 -33.67
CA ARG A 39 -38.41 -3.46 -34.19
C ARG A 39 -37.46 -3.01 -33.05
N THR A 40 -38.04 -2.73 -31.92
CA THR A 40 -37.27 -2.30 -30.76
C THR A 40 -36.38 -3.45 -30.20
N LEU A 41 -36.86 -4.71 -30.23
CA LEU A 41 -36.03 -5.86 -29.93
C LEU A 41 -34.86 -6.03 -30.89
N ALA A 42 -35.09 -5.83 -32.21
CA ALA A 42 -34.01 -5.90 -33.19
C ALA A 42 -32.97 -4.79 -32.96
N LEU A 43 -33.39 -3.57 -32.64
CA LEU A 43 -32.47 -2.46 -32.31
C LEU A 43 -31.67 -2.73 -31.06
N GLN A 44 -32.30 -3.26 -30.00
CA GLN A 44 -31.58 -3.73 -28.80
C GLN A 44 -30.62 -4.87 -29.13
N GLY A 45 -31.00 -5.77 -30.02
CA GLY A 45 -30.15 -6.83 -30.52
C GLY A 45 -28.89 -6.30 -31.18
N VAL A 46 -29.03 -5.31 -32.06
CA VAL A 46 -27.87 -4.62 -32.69
C VAL A 46 -27.00 -3.95 -31.63
N PHE A 47 -27.61 -3.25 -30.67
CA PHE A 47 -26.85 -2.63 -29.55
C PHE A 47 -26.05 -3.65 -28.76
N PHE A 48 -26.66 -4.74 -28.29
CA PHE A 48 -25.95 -5.78 -27.53
C PHE A 48 -24.90 -6.51 -28.37
N LEU A 49 -25.16 -6.72 -29.66
CA LEU A 49 -24.19 -7.34 -30.56
C LEU A 49 -22.95 -6.44 -30.74
N THR A 50 -23.16 -5.13 -30.98
CA THR A 50 -22.06 -4.17 -31.10
C THR A 50 -21.28 -4.04 -29.81
N LEU A 51 -21.98 -3.93 -28.67
CA LEU A 51 -21.36 -3.84 -27.34
C LEU A 51 -20.60 -5.10 -27.00
N GLY A 52 -21.18 -6.27 -27.27
CA GLY A 52 -20.54 -7.55 -27.05
C GLY A 52 -19.27 -7.71 -27.87
N LEU A 53 -19.33 -7.32 -29.16
CA LEU A 53 -18.18 -7.34 -30.05
C LEU A 53 -17.08 -6.38 -29.55
N LEU A 54 -17.48 -5.16 -29.14
CA LEU A 54 -16.55 -4.18 -28.59
C LEU A 54 -15.82 -4.75 -27.37
N LEU A 55 -16.53 -5.25 -26.36
CA LEU A 55 -15.91 -5.79 -25.15
C LEU A 55 -15.05 -7.03 -25.44
N ALA A 56 -15.52 -7.95 -26.27
CA ALA A 56 -14.80 -9.18 -26.60
C ALA A 56 -13.54 -8.94 -27.43
N LEU A 57 -13.52 -7.93 -28.31
CA LEU A 57 -12.35 -7.62 -29.13
C LEU A 57 -11.39 -6.67 -28.42
N THR A 58 -11.89 -5.66 -27.70
CA THR A 58 -11.01 -4.68 -27.04
C THR A 58 -10.25 -5.30 -25.88
N THR A 59 -10.84 -6.24 -25.13
CA THR A 59 -10.17 -6.87 -23.99
C THR A 59 -8.84 -7.52 -24.39
N PRO A 60 -8.77 -8.49 -25.36
CA PRO A 60 -7.51 -9.09 -25.74
C PRO A 60 -6.60 -8.18 -26.58
N LEU A 61 -7.15 -7.18 -27.27
CA LEU A 61 -6.35 -6.25 -28.08
C LEU A 61 -5.63 -5.20 -27.24
N LEU A 62 -6.27 -4.75 -26.16
CA LEU A 62 -5.74 -3.68 -25.32
C LEU A 62 -4.95 -4.21 -24.10
N PHE A 63 -5.18 -5.46 -23.70
CA PHE A 63 -4.54 -6.06 -22.53
C PHE A 63 -3.80 -7.32 -22.96
N LYS A 64 -2.48 -7.22 -23.06
CA LYS A 64 -1.60 -8.30 -23.55
C LYS A 64 -1.73 -9.61 -22.74
N GLU A 65 -2.01 -9.51 -21.44
CA GLU A 65 -2.13 -10.62 -20.48
C GLU A 65 -3.57 -10.76 -19.95
N TRP A 66 -4.56 -10.51 -20.81
CA TRP A 66 -5.97 -10.52 -20.43
C TRP A 66 -6.43 -11.85 -19.80
N SER A 67 -5.83 -12.97 -20.19
CA SER A 67 -6.17 -14.30 -19.69
C SER A 67 -5.65 -14.56 -18.26
N GLU A 68 -4.80 -13.73 -17.73
CA GLU A 68 -4.22 -13.88 -16.40
C GLU A 68 -4.97 -13.07 -15.33
N ARG A 69 -5.91 -12.21 -15.77
CA ARG A 69 -6.65 -11.33 -14.88
C ARG A 69 -8.12 -11.69 -14.81
N LEU A 70 -8.61 -11.92 -13.62
CA LEU A 70 -10.01 -12.30 -13.40
C LEU A 70 -11.00 -11.29 -14.01
N TRP A 71 -10.78 -9.98 -13.82
CA TRP A 71 -11.68 -8.95 -14.34
C TRP A 71 -11.70 -8.91 -15.88
N SER A 72 -10.57 -9.11 -16.54
CA SER A 72 -10.51 -9.12 -18.01
C SER A 72 -11.14 -10.39 -18.59
N ILE A 73 -10.93 -11.55 -17.93
CA ILE A 73 -11.64 -12.79 -18.29
C ILE A 73 -13.14 -12.60 -18.15
N LEU A 74 -13.61 -12.02 -17.04
CA LEU A 74 -15.03 -11.75 -16.81
C LEU A 74 -15.59 -10.72 -17.82
N THR A 75 -14.82 -9.69 -18.15
CA THR A 75 -15.20 -8.69 -19.16
C THR A 75 -15.31 -9.31 -20.55
N PHE A 76 -14.36 -10.16 -20.94
CA PHE A 76 -14.40 -10.93 -22.18
C PHE A 76 -15.61 -11.86 -22.23
N ALA A 77 -15.84 -12.63 -21.17
CA ALA A 77 -16.99 -13.52 -21.06
C ALA A 77 -18.32 -12.77 -21.13
N LEU A 78 -18.40 -11.59 -20.49
CA LEU A 78 -19.55 -10.70 -20.56
C LEU A 78 -19.77 -10.20 -22.01
N GLY A 79 -18.66 -9.84 -22.70
CA GLY A 79 -18.69 -9.47 -24.11
C GLY A 79 -19.29 -10.56 -25.00
N ILE A 80 -18.83 -11.81 -24.83
CA ILE A 80 -19.41 -12.97 -25.51
C ILE A 80 -20.90 -13.15 -25.15
N GLY A 81 -21.25 -13.00 -23.87
CA GLY A 81 -22.64 -13.07 -23.42
C GLY A 81 -23.53 -12.01 -24.07
N PHE A 82 -23.09 -10.77 -24.16
CA PHE A 82 -23.79 -9.69 -24.86
C PHE A 82 -23.89 -9.94 -26.36
N PHE A 83 -22.84 -10.43 -27.00
CA PHE A 83 -22.83 -10.79 -28.40
C PHE A 83 -23.89 -11.87 -28.70
N LEU A 84 -23.89 -12.95 -27.94
CA LEU A 84 -24.89 -14.03 -28.08
C LEU A 84 -26.30 -13.52 -27.81
N ARG A 85 -26.49 -12.68 -26.79
CA ARG A 85 -27.76 -12.03 -26.51
C ARG A 85 -28.23 -11.17 -27.69
N GLY A 86 -27.30 -10.42 -28.29
CA GLY A 86 -27.60 -9.63 -29.51
C GLY A 86 -28.13 -10.47 -30.67
N LEU A 87 -27.44 -11.60 -30.95
CA LEU A 87 -27.89 -12.56 -31.96
C LEU A 87 -29.30 -13.11 -31.68
N LEU A 88 -29.54 -13.52 -30.41
CA LEU A 88 -30.83 -14.04 -29.99
C LEU A 88 -31.95 -13.00 -30.15
N PHE A 89 -31.67 -11.73 -29.83
CA PHE A 89 -32.66 -10.62 -29.99
C PHE A 89 -32.96 -10.32 -31.42
N ILE A 90 -32.06 -10.57 -32.37
CA ILE A 90 -32.27 -10.37 -33.80
C ILE A 90 -33.00 -11.58 -34.41
N PHE A 91 -32.51 -12.79 -34.15
CA PHE A 91 -32.93 -13.99 -34.88
C PHE A 91 -33.98 -14.86 -34.15
N ALA A 92 -34.04 -14.79 -32.79
CA ALA A 92 -34.92 -15.62 -31.99
C ALA A 92 -35.95 -14.81 -31.17
N GLN A 93 -36.49 -13.74 -31.72
CA GLN A 93 -37.34 -12.77 -31.02
C GLN A 93 -38.53 -13.40 -30.29
N THR A 94 -39.19 -14.38 -30.87
CA THR A 94 -40.35 -15.05 -30.26
C THR A 94 -39.95 -15.83 -28.99
N ILE A 95 -38.78 -16.46 -29.00
CA ILE A 95 -38.24 -17.20 -27.84
C ILE A 95 -37.86 -16.17 -26.76
N ILE A 96 -37.20 -15.10 -27.15
CA ILE A 96 -36.76 -14.05 -26.21
C ILE A 96 -37.95 -13.35 -25.56
N GLN A 97 -39.04 -13.07 -26.28
CA GLN A 97 -40.25 -12.51 -25.70
C GLN A 97 -40.83 -13.41 -24.60
N LYS A 98 -40.88 -14.71 -24.84
CA LYS A 98 -41.36 -15.70 -23.85
C LYS A 98 -40.41 -15.74 -22.61
N VAL A 99 -39.11 -15.76 -22.85
CA VAL A 99 -38.11 -15.84 -21.78
C VAL A 99 -38.12 -14.52 -20.97
N LEU A 100 -38.09 -13.36 -21.60
CA LEU A 100 -38.13 -12.06 -20.92
C LEU A 100 -39.44 -11.90 -20.11
N SER A 101 -40.59 -12.27 -20.66
CA SER A 101 -41.85 -12.21 -19.92
C SER A 101 -41.83 -13.12 -18.69
N PHE A 102 -41.29 -14.32 -18.83
CA PHE A 102 -41.18 -15.26 -17.69
C PHE A 102 -40.25 -14.71 -16.59
N TYR A 103 -39.04 -14.27 -16.94
CA TYR A 103 -38.07 -13.80 -15.95
C TYR A 103 -38.46 -12.44 -15.33
N LEU A 104 -38.96 -11.51 -16.11
CA LEU A 104 -39.38 -10.20 -15.61
C LEU A 104 -40.61 -10.26 -14.69
N PHE A 105 -41.51 -11.24 -14.88
CA PHE A 105 -42.67 -11.39 -14.02
C PHE A 105 -42.41 -12.22 -12.76
N LYS A 106 -41.54 -13.25 -12.82
CA LYS A 106 -41.32 -14.16 -11.67
C LYS A 106 -40.17 -13.78 -10.73
N THR A 107 -39.07 -13.23 -11.25
CA THR A 107 -37.85 -13.00 -10.46
C THR A 107 -37.13 -11.66 -10.77
N PRO A 108 -37.84 -10.54 -10.98
CA PRO A 108 -37.20 -9.32 -11.47
C PRO A 108 -36.18 -8.74 -10.49
N VAL A 109 -36.50 -8.80 -9.19
CA VAL A 109 -35.66 -8.22 -8.14
C VAL A 109 -34.35 -9.01 -7.97
N SER A 110 -34.44 -10.32 -7.92
CA SER A 110 -33.24 -11.17 -7.74
C SER A 110 -32.27 -11.04 -8.91
N ILE A 111 -32.80 -11.05 -10.16
CA ILE A 111 -31.96 -10.89 -11.36
C ILE A 111 -31.32 -9.51 -11.41
N ALA A 112 -32.08 -8.45 -11.09
CA ALA A 112 -31.54 -7.10 -11.05
C ALA A 112 -30.46 -6.93 -9.98
N LEU A 113 -30.63 -7.50 -8.80
CA LEU A 113 -29.64 -7.47 -7.73
C LEU A 113 -28.37 -8.24 -8.11
N ILE A 114 -28.48 -9.46 -8.65
CA ILE A 114 -27.32 -10.25 -9.07
C ILE A 114 -26.58 -9.54 -10.19
N SER A 115 -27.31 -8.99 -11.19
CA SER A 115 -26.69 -8.23 -12.28
C SER A 115 -26.02 -6.95 -11.78
N ALA A 116 -26.66 -6.20 -10.89
CA ALA A 116 -26.08 -5.00 -10.31
C ALA A 116 -24.79 -5.34 -9.52
N LEU A 117 -24.83 -6.39 -8.69
CA LEU A 117 -23.66 -6.84 -7.94
C LEU A 117 -22.51 -7.20 -8.88
N LEU A 118 -22.78 -7.98 -9.95
CA LEU A 118 -21.76 -8.34 -10.93
C LEU A 118 -21.12 -7.08 -11.56
N PHE A 119 -21.92 -6.10 -11.99
CA PHE A 119 -21.40 -4.89 -12.59
C PHE A 119 -20.63 -4.01 -11.59
N PHE A 120 -21.06 -3.94 -10.34
CA PHE A 120 -20.30 -3.21 -9.32
C PHE A 120 -18.97 -3.90 -8.99
N VAL A 121 -18.93 -5.23 -8.91
CA VAL A 121 -17.68 -5.99 -8.75
C VAL A 121 -16.74 -5.72 -9.93
N LEU A 122 -17.23 -5.77 -11.17
CA LEU A 122 -16.44 -5.45 -12.35
C LEU A 122 -15.97 -3.99 -12.34
N ALA A 123 -16.80 -3.03 -11.89
CA ALA A 123 -16.39 -1.64 -11.74
C ALA A 123 -15.27 -1.47 -10.73
N ILE A 124 -15.34 -2.14 -9.59
CA ILE A 124 -14.28 -2.12 -8.58
C ILE A 124 -13.00 -2.73 -9.14
N LEU A 125 -13.08 -3.90 -9.76
CA LEU A 125 -11.91 -4.57 -10.33
C LEU A 125 -11.25 -3.76 -11.47
N THR A 126 -12.02 -3.02 -12.25
CA THR A 126 -11.49 -2.16 -13.33
C THR A 126 -11.05 -0.78 -12.86
N ALA A 127 -11.48 -0.35 -11.66
CA ALA A 127 -10.98 0.86 -11.04
C ALA A 127 -9.54 0.69 -10.53
N THR A 128 -9.15 -0.56 -10.24
CA THR A 128 -7.77 -0.87 -9.87
C THR A 128 -6.86 -0.63 -11.08
N ARG A 129 -5.67 -0.10 -10.83
CA ARG A 129 -4.74 0.23 -11.92
C ARG A 129 -4.21 -1.03 -12.61
N ASP A 130 -3.94 -0.90 -13.90
CA ASP A 130 -3.33 -1.96 -14.71
C ASP A 130 -1.83 -2.09 -14.45
N TYR A 131 -1.45 -2.41 -13.24
CA TYR A 131 -0.11 -2.88 -12.99
C TYR A 131 -0.12 -4.40 -13.00
N VAL A 132 0.44 -4.99 -14.03
CA VAL A 132 0.93 -6.34 -13.97
C VAL A 132 2.28 -6.24 -13.30
N GLY A 133 2.32 -6.47 -12.00
CA GLY A 133 3.57 -6.83 -11.39
C GLY A 133 3.98 -8.16 -12.00
N GLU A 134 5.08 -8.19 -12.76
CA GLU A 134 5.72 -9.43 -13.09
C GLU A 134 6.11 -10.09 -11.76
N THR A 135 5.49 -11.22 -11.44
CA THR A 135 5.97 -12.07 -10.35
C THR A 135 7.34 -12.58 -10.77
N GLN A 136 8.37 -12.08 -10.12
CA GLN A 136 9.72 -12.58 -10.35
C GLN A 136 10.02 -13.62 -9.28
N ASN A 137 10.55 -14.75 -9.70
CA ASN A 137 11.15 -15.71 -8.79
C ASN A 137 12.41 -15.06 -8.18
N LEU A 138 12.43 -14.85 -6.88
CA LEU A 138 13.59 -14.30 -6.15
C LEU A 138 14.86 -15.13 -6.35
N GLU A 139 14.75 -16.46 -6.55
CA GLU A 139 15.89 -17.33 -6.85
C GLU A 139 16.57 -16.95 -8.16
N ALA A 140 15.86 -16.36 -9.11
CA ALA A 140 16.42 -15.95 -10.39
C ALA A 140 17.23 -14.66 -10.29
N CYS A 141 16.95 -13.78 -9.36
CA CYS A 141 17.60 -12.49 -9.09
C CYS A 141 18.19 -11.83 -10.34
N GLN A 142 17.33 -11.59 -11.34
CA GLN A 142 17.78 -11.11 -12.65
C GLN A 142 17.72 -9.59 -12.69
N ASP A 143 18.81 -8.99 -13.15
CA ASP A 143 18.88 -7.55 -13.38
C ASP A 143 17.88 -7.11 -14.44
N GLY A 144 17.25 -5.97 -14.20
CA GLY A 144 16.44 -5.28 -15.19
C GLY A 144 17.30 -4.46 -16.18
N ASN A 145 16.64 -3.85 -17.17
CA ASN A 145 17.33 -3.02 -18.16
C ASN A 145 17.91 -1.71 -17.57
N VAL A 146 17.48 -1.30 -16.40
CA VAL A 146 17.80 0.01 -15.78
C VAL A 146 18.29 -0.13 -14.35
N LEU A 147 17.89 -1.20 -13.65
CA LEU A 147 18.18 -1.44 -12.24
C LEU A 147 18.92 -2.77 -12.08
N GLU A 148 19.97 -2.74 -11.29
CA GLU A 148 20.59 -3.95 -10.74
C GLU A 148 19.77 -4.43 -9.57
N VAL A 149 19.42 -5.73 -9.54
CA VAL A 149 18.59 -6.33 -8.50
C VAL A 149 19.50 -6.98 -7.46
N PHE A 150 19.26 -6.62 -6.21
CA PHE A 150 20.06 -7.10 -5.09
C PHE A 150 19.21 -7.98 -4.17
N CYS A 151 19.32 -9.30 -4.27
CA CYS A 151 18.44 -10.29 -3.64
C CYS A 151 19.02 -10.99 -2.42
N ILE A 152 20.11 -10.49 -1.85
CA ILE A 152 20.83 -11.18 -0.76
C ILE A 152 20.29 -10.77 0.62
N VAL A 153 19.53 -9.67 0.71
CA VAL A 153 18.88 -9.21 1.93
C VAL A 153 17.43 -9.67 1.96
N SER A 154 16.95 -10.05 3.15
CA SER A 154 15.59 -10.56 3.35
C SER A 154 14.67 -9.42 3.75
N ASN A 155 13.72 -9.06 2.88
CA ASN A 155 12.69 -8.06 3.14
C ASN A 155 13.23 -6.79 3.82
N PRO A 156 14.21 -6.07 3.19
CA PRO A 156 14.76 -4.85 3.75
C PRO A 156 13.66 -3.77 3.80
N GLU A 157 13.45 -3.23 4.97
CA GLU A 157 12.38 -2.25 5.18
C GLU A 157 12.91 -0.82 5.22
N ASP A 158 13.97 -0.60 6.00
CA ASP A 158 14.61 0.71 6.10
C ASP A 158 16.13 0.59 6.09
N MET A 159 16.81 1.70 5.78
CA MET A 159 18.26 1.68 5.62
C MET A 159 18.93 2.99 6.02
N THR A 160 20.15 2.87 6.57
CA THR A 160 20.99 4.01 6.91
C THR A 160 22.45 3.77 6.61
N LEU A 161 23.19 4.84 6.27
CA LEU A 161 24.63 4.76 6.03
C LEU A 161 25.41 4.73 7.34
N THR A 162 26.49 3.94 7.38
CA THR A 162 27.47 4.06 8.46
C THR A 162 28.12 5.45 8.45
N PRO A 163 28.69 5.89 9.60
CA PRO A 163 29.29 7.23 9.70
C PRO A 163 30.44 7.51 8.72
N ASP A 164 31.15 6.48 8.28
CA ASP A 164 32.20 6.57 7.26
C ASP A 164 31.65 6.57 5.82
N GLY A 165 30.35 6.30 5.66
CA GLY A 165 29.67 6.25 4.35
C GLY A 165 30.08 5.08 3.46
N GLN A 166 30.77 4.08 4.01
CA GLN A 166 31.27 2.93 3.24
C GLN A 166 30.31 1.73 3.27
N PHE A 167 29.42 1.69 4.26
CA PHE A 167 28.47 0.60 4.43
C PHE A 167 27.05 1.12 4.55
N LEU A 168 26.11 0.27 4.17
CA LEU A 168 24.67 0.48 4.36
C LEU A 168 24.16 -0.55 5.37
N ILE A 169 23.52 -0.07 6.42
CA ILE A 169 22.81 -0.90 7.39
C ILE A 169 21.36 -0.97 6.98
N THR A 170 20.75 -2.15 6.99
CA THR A 170 19.33 -2.33 6.73
C THR A 170 18.68 -3.21 7.78
N SER A 171 17.42 -2.88 8.11
CA SER A 171 16.54 -3.74 8.90
C SER A 171 15.95 -4.82 8.00
N GLU A 172 16.12 -6.10 8.38
CA GLU A 172 15.49 -7.25 7.75
C GLU A 172 14.22 -7.61 8.52
N PHE A 173 13.11 -7.24 7.98
CA PHE A 173 11.82 -7.22 8.64
C PHE A 173 11.03 -8.54 8.45
N ALA A 174 10.36 -9.02 9.50
CA ALA A 174 9.67 -10.31 9.49
C ALA A 174 8.20 -10.19 9.92
N GLY A 175 7.39 -9.58 9.07
CA GLY A 175 5.95 -9.55 9.20
C GLY A 175 5.34 -8.40 9.99
N ILE A 176 4.16 -7.94 9.55
CA ILE A 176 3.43 -6.78 10.07
C ILE A 176 1.94 -7.08 10.23
N LYS A 177 1.37 -6.67 11.37
CA LYS A 177 -0.08 -6.67 11.55
C LYS A 177 -0.75 -5.64 10.62
N PRO A 178 -1.98 -5.88 10.14
CA PRO A 178 -2.85 -7.03 10.45
C PRO A 178 -2.66 -8.25 9.53
N TYR A 179 -1.65 -8.27 8.68
CA TYR A 179 -1.48 -9.32 7.67
C TYR A 179 -0.95 -10.63 8.26
N GLU A 180 0.03 -10.50 9.14
CA GLU A 180 0.70 -11.63 9.78
C GLU A 180 1.19 -11.26 11.18
N ASP A 181 1.43 -12.27 12.02
CA ASP A 181 2.07 -12.05 13.32
C ASP A 181 3.55 -11.73 13.13
N PRO A 182 4.09 -10.74 13.86
CA PRO A 182 5.50 -10.38 13.77
C PRO A 182 6.42 -11.56 14.10
N GLY A 183 7.28 -11.91 13.16
CA GLY A 183 8.30 -12.95 13.30
C GLY A 183 9.61 -12.42 13.90
N ILE A 184 10.71 -13.13 13.64
CA ILE A 184 12.07 -12.74 14.01
C ILE A 184 12.77 -12.27 12.75
N GLY A 185 13.13 -11.00 12.73
CA GLY A 185 13.96 -10.38 11.69
C GLY A 185 15.42 -10.26 12.14
N ASP A 186 16.21 -9.48 11.38
CA ASP A 186 17.64 -9.30 11.62
C ASP A 186 18.13 -7.92 11.14
N PHE A 187 19.43 -7.71 11.22
CA PHE A 187 20.10 -6.57 10.61
C PHE A 187 21.19 -7.06 9.65
N ALA A 188 21.20 -6.50 8.45
CA ALA A 188 22.27 -6.74 7.50
C ALA A 188 23.12 -5.48 7.33
N ILE A 189 24.38 -5.67 6.97
CA ILE A 189 25.32 -4.63 6.59
C ILE A 189 25.90 -4.92 5.21
N ILE A 190 25.83 -3.95 4.33
CA ILE A 190 26.23 -4.06 2.91
C ILE A 190 27.46 -3.19 2.71
N ASP A 191 28.56 -3.78 2.25
CA ASP A 191 29.75 -3.07 1.82
C ASP A 191 29.51 -2.45 0.44
N LEU A 192 29.46 -1.12 0.36
CA LEU A 192 29.16 -0.40 -0.88
C LEU A 192 30.30 -0.45 -1.92
N SER A 193 31.48 -0.93 -1.54
CA SER A 193 32.62 -1.05 -2.47
C SER A 193 32.55 -2.32 -3.33
N ASN A 194 31.94 -3.39 -2.83
CA ASN A 194 31.89 -4.70 -3.48
C ASN A 194 30.52 -5.38 -3.41
N MET A 195 29.52 -4.71 -2.80
CA MET A 195 28.15 -5.17 -2.60
C MET A 195 28.05 -6.49 -1.81
N GLN A 196 29.02 -6.79 -0.96
CA GLN A 196 28.94 -7.95 -0.06
C GLN A 196 28.04 -7.64 1.11
N VAL A 197 27.16 -8.61 1.43
CA VAL A 197 26.26 -8.55 2.58
C VAL A 197 26.80 -9.44 3.69
N ASN A 198 26.78 -8.89 4.89
CA ASN A 198 27.07 -9.63 6.08
C ASN A 198 25.96 -9.37 7.12
N LYS A 199 25.77 -10.33 8.01
CA LYS A 199 24.95 -10.13 9.19
C LYS A 199 25.65 -9.13 10.10
N LEU A 200 24.92 -8.16 10.66
CA LEU A 200 25.46 -7.18 11.59
C LEU A 200 25.42 -7.78 13.01
N PRO A 201 26.58 -8.05 13.65
CA PRO A 201 26.62 -8.68 14.98
C PRO A 201 25.96 -7.82 16.03
N ILE A 202 25.24 -8.46 16.98
CA ILE A 202 24.63 -7.79 18.11
C ILE A 202 25.26 -8.27 19.43
N ILE A 203 25.78 -7.34 20.22
CA ILE A 203 26.30 -7.55 21.56
C ILE A 203 25.30 -6.99 22.57
N PHE A 204 25.06 -7.73 23.65
CA PHE A 204 24.16 -7.31 24.72
C PHE A 204 24.93 -6.73 25.88
N GLU A 205 24.57 -5.49 26.25
CA GLU A 205 25.10 -4.84 27.46
C GLU A 205 23.95 -4.22 28.28
N ASP A 206 24.31 -3.45 29.33
CA ASP A 206 23.35 -2.85 30.22
C ASP A 206 22.48 -1.77 29.55
N ASN A 207 21.22 -1.67 30.02
CA ASN A 207 20.30 -0.61 29.59
C ASN A 207 20.74 0.74 30.23
N VAL A 208 21.42 1.55 29.44
CA VAL A 208 21.91 2.88 29.86
C VAL A 208 21.26 4.04 29.06
N TRP A 209 20.60 3.74 27.96
CA TRP A 209 19.99 4.76 27.09
C TRP A 209 18.45 4.73 27.08
N GLY A 210 17.87 3.62 27.49
CA GLY A 210 16.43 3.40 27.48
C GLY A 210 15.72 3.74 28.79
N ASP A 211 14.46 3.33 28.87
CA ASP A 211 13.71 3.34 30.13
C ASP A 211 14.30 2.25 31.07
N PRO A 212 14.70 2.59 32.29
CA PRO A 212 15.21 1.60 33.25
C PRO A 212 14.28 0.43 33.53
N GLN A 213 12.98 0.59 33.30
CA GLN A 213 11.98 -0.48 33.43
C GLN A 213 11.89 -1.38 32.19
N CYS A 214 12.45 -0.97 31.06
CA CYS A 214 12.50 -1.78 29.86
C CYS A 214 13.60 -2.83 29.99
N LYS A 215 13.22 -4.08 30.18
CA LYS A 215 14.15 -5.22 30.27
C LYS A 215 13.94 -6.12 29.06
N ARG A 216 15.04 -6.58 28.51
CA ARG A 216 15.05 -7.52 27.39
C ARG A 216 15.85 -8.77 27.81
N SER A 217 15.33 -9.94 27.48
CA SER A 217 15.93 -11.23 27.81
C SER A 217 16.40 -12.01 26.58
N SER A 218 16.17 -11.48 25.39
CA SER A 218 16.43 -12.16 24.11
C SER A 218 17.03 -11.19 23.09
N ILE A 219 17.95 -11.72 22.28
CA ILE A 219 18.55 -11.03 21.12
C ILE A 219 17.65 -11.04 19.88
N ASN A 220 16.47 -11.66 19.96
CA ASN A 220 15.55 -11.74 18.85
C ASN A 220 14.78 -10.43 18.71
N PHE A 221 14.83 -9.85 17.52
CA PHE A 221 14.17 -8.61 17.16
C PHE A 221 13.31 -8.83 15.91
N ASN A 222 12.40 -7.92 15.67
CA ASN A 222 11.77 -7.70 14.36
C ASN A 222 11.93 -6.21 14.04
N PRO A 223 13.11 -5.81 13.50
CA PRO A 223 13.41 -4.40 13.25
C PRO A 223 12.61 -3.89 12.05
N HIS A 224 12.10 -2.67 12.18
CA HIS A 224 11.35 -1.95 11.15
C HIS A 224 12.09 -0.64 10.82
N GLY A 225 11.48 0.54 10.99
CA GLY A 225 12.13 1.83 10.78
C GLY A 225 13.37 2.03 11.66
N ILE A 226 14.43 2.63 11.11
CA ILE A 226 15.70 2.85 11.80
C ILE A 226 16.21 4.28 11.58
N ASP A 227 16.81 4.88 12.62
CA ASP A 227 17.47 6.18 12.51
C ASP A 227 18.82 6.19 13.24
N LEU A 228 19.87 6.57 12.51
CA LEU A 228 21.24 6.63 13.04
C LEU A 228 21.65 8.09 13.32
N ILE A 229 21.91 8.40 14.56
CA ILE A 229 22.35 9.73 14.98
C ILE A 229 23.70 9.71 15.68
N ARG A 230 24.37 10.86 15.70
CA ARG A 230 25.51 11.10 16.60
C ARG A 230 25.02 11.77 17.87
N ARG A 231 25.24 11.15 19.00
CA ARG A 231 24.92 11.69 20.33
C ARG A 231 25.86 12.84 20.71
N SER A 232 25.49 13.55 21.77
CA SER A 232 26.31 14.65 22.31
C SER A 232 27.63 14.18 22.92
N ASP A 233 27.71 12.92 23.37
CA ASP A 233 28.94 12.29 23.88
C ASP A 233 29.87 11.79 22.76
N GLY A 234 29.45 11.87 21.52
CA GLY A 234 30.18 11.47 20.33
C GLY A 234 29.93 10.06 19.84
N SER A 235 29.23 9.23 20.61
CA SER A 235 28.84 7.88 20.21
C SER A 235 27.75 7.90 19.11
N TYR A 236 27.65 6.82 18.35
CA TYR A 236 26.61 6.68 17.31
C TYR A 236 25.47 5.79 17.85
N GLN A 237 24.27 6.34 17.85
CA GLN A 237 23.09 5.64 18.33
C GLN A 237 22.17 5.31 17.15
N LEU A 238 21.91 4.01 16.96
CA LEU A 238 20.85 3.50 16.10
C LEU A 238 19.58 3.33 16.96
N GLY A 239 18.54 4.10 16.65
CA GLY A 239 17.19 3.86 17.14
C GLY A 239 16.47 2.92 16.19
N VAL A 240 15.69 1.99 16.72
CA VAL A 240 15.02 0.94 15.94
C VAL A 240 13.60 0.74 16.44
N VAL A 241 12.64 0.85 15.56
CA VAL A 241 11.29 0.34 15.82
C VAL A 241 11.34 -1.18 15.79
N ASN A 242 10.76 -1.83 16.79
CA ASN A 242 10.79 -3.27 16.93
C ASN A 242 9.44 -3.84 17.33
N HIS A 243 9.00 -4.90 16.61
CA HIS A 243 7.71 -5.54 16.82
C HIS A 243 7.77 -6.86 17.59
N PHE A 244 8.94 -7.44 17.78
CA PHE A 244 9.08 -8.74 18.46
C PHE A 244 9.97 -8.68 19.72
N PRO A 245 9.57 -9.31 20.82
CA PRO A 245 8.30 -10.03 21.08
C PRO A 245 7.15 -9.08 21.44
N GLN A 246 7.40 -7.79 21.49
CA GLN A 246 6.43 -6.71 21.78
C GLN A 246 6.88 -5.41 21.14
N GLU A 247 5.93 -4.50 20.94
CA GLU A 247 6.20 -3.14 20.46
C GLU A 247 7.19 -2.42 21.39
N SER A 248 8.33 -2.00 20.84
CA SER A 248 9.36 -1.26 21.56
C SER A 248 10.20 -0.40 20.62
N ILE A 249 10.85 0.60 21.18
CA ILE A 249 11.96 1.29 20.52
C ILE A 249 13.24 0.79 21.18
N GLU A 250 14.12 0.22 20.37
CA GLU A 250 15.40 -0.34 20.81
C GLU A 250 16.53 0.63 20.49
N PHE A 251 17.53 0.68 21.34
CA PHE A 251 18.71 1.54 21.16
C PHE A 251 19.97 0.71 21.11
N PHE A 252 20.69 0.87 20.03
CA PHE A 252 21.99 0.26 19.83
C PHE A 252 23.06 1.33 19.66
N GLU A 253 24.23 1.09 20.22
CA GLU A 253 25.44 1.81 19.89
C GLU A 253 26.07 1.14 18.68
N LEU A 254 26.29 1.88 17.61
CA LEU A 254 27.03 1.41 16.46
C LEU A 254 28.53 1.65 16.71
N GLN A 255 29.28 0.58 16.85
CA GLN A 255 30.71 0.60 17.13
C GLN A 255 31.50 -0.05 15.98
N LYS A 256 32.74 0.35 15.81
CA LYS A 256 33.67 -0.25 14.86
C LYS A 256 34.99 -0.56 15.57
N GLU A 257 35.21 -1.85 15.84
CA GLU A 257 36.51 -2.38 16.23
C GLU A 257 37.25 -2.87 14.97
N GLU A 258 37.22 -4.17 14.69
CA GLU A 258 37.70 -4.72 13.41
C GLU A 258 36.64 -4.62 12.32
N ALA A 259 35.37 -4.79 12.67
CA ALA A 259 34.18 -4.64 11.84
C ALA A 259 33.11 -3.81 12.57
N TRP A 260 32.07 -3.41 11.87
CA TRP A 260 30.90 -2.78 12.48
C TRP A 260 30.07 -3.78 13.27
N GLU A 261 29.60 -3.37 14.44
CA GLU A 261 28.74 -4.15 15.34
C GLU A 261 27.73 -3.25 16.05
N LEU A 262 26.62 -3.86 16.50
CA LEU A 262 25.58 -3.22 17.28
C LEU A 262 25.69 -3.66 18.74
N VAL A 263 25.90 -2.72 19.65
CA VAL A 263 25.86 -2.96 21.08
C VAL A 263 24.53 -2.47 21.63
N TRP A 264 23.68 -3.38 22.10
CA TRP A 264 22.40 -3.02 22.70
C TRP A 264 22.60 -2.19 23.97
N ARG A 265 21.97 -1.01 24.02
CA ARG A 265 22.12 -0.05 25.13
C ARG A 265 20.79 0.28 25.81
N GLY A 266 19.69 -0.35 25.43
CA GLY A 266 18.43 -0.16 26.10
C GLY A 266 17.22 -0.13 25.20
N CYS A 267 16.05 0.02 25.81
CA CYS A 267 14.79 0.10 25.11
C CYS A 267 13.75 0.98 25.80
N VAL A 268 12.70 1.32 25.06
CA VAL A 268 11.46 1.94 25.57
C VAL A 268 10.28 1.11 25.07
N LYS A 269 9.42 0.66 25.99
CA LYS A 269 8.20 -0.07 25.61
C LYS A 269 7.17 0.89 25.05
N VAL A 270 6.63 0.56 23.89
CA VAL A 270 5.50 1.28 23.29
C VAL A 270 4.21 0.81 23.98
N PRO A 271 3.30 1.74 24.36
CA PRO A 271 2.00 1.37 24.92
C PRO A 271 1.18 0.52 23.96
N LYS A 272 0.46 -0.47 24.49
CA LYS A 272 -0.25 -1.53 23.72
C LYS A 272 -1.26 -1.05 22.69
N GLN A 273 -1.77 0.18 22.83
CA GLN A 273 -2.72 0.75 21.86
C GLN A 273 -2.06 1.23 20.56
N TYR A 274 -0.74 1.34 20.53
CA TYR A 274 -0.01 1.89 19.39
C TYR A 274 0.75 0.80 18.64
N TYR A 275 0.71 0.85 17.32
CA TYR A 275 1.54 0.08 16.40
C TYR A 275 2.38 1.06 15.60
N VAL A 276 3.68 1.04 15.83
CA VAL A 276 4.60 2.08 15.32
C VAL A 276 5.35 1.61 14.07
N ASN A 277 5.86 2.55 13.25
CA ASN A 277 6.52 2.23 11.98
C ASN A 277 7.95 2.76 11.92
N ASP A 278 8.12 4.08 11.95
CA ASP A 278 9.40 4.73 11.75
C ASP A 278 9.64 5.79 12.83
N LEU A 279 10.90 6.16 13.04
CA LEU A 279 11.29 7.10 14.09
C LEU A 279 12.33 8.10 13.62
N THR A 280 12.35 9.28 14.24
CA THR A 280 13.46 10.23 14.10
C THR A 280 14.00 10.62 15.47
N MET A 281 15.26 10.30 15.67
CA MET A 281 15.98 10.47 16.94
C MET A 281 16.50 11.89 17.13
N GLN A 282 16.65 12.31 18.38
CA GLN A 282 17.30 13.54 18.75
C GLN A 282 18.56 13.27 19.56
N ASN A 283 19.61 14.08 19.38
CA ASN A 283 20.91 13.91 20.06
C ASN A 283 20.84 13.96 21.60
N ASN A 284 19.73 14.46 22.15
CA ASN A 284 19.46 14.49 23.57
C ASN A 284 18.76 13.22 24.09
N GLY A 285 18.46 12.25 23.23
CA GLY A 285 17.77 10.98 23.55
C GLY A 285 16.24 11.05 23.60
N THR A 286 15.63 12.16 23.17
CA THR A 286 14.21 12.21 22.84
C THR A 286 14.00 11.76 21.40
N PHE A 287 12.80 11.35 21.01
CA PHE A 287 12.49 10.96 19.64
C PHE A 287 11.01 11.16 19.30
N TYR A 288 10.73 11.23 18.01
CA TYR A 288 9.41 11.15 17.43
C TYR A 288 9.26 9.79 16.76
N VAL A 289 8.08 9.21 16.82
CA VAL A 289 7.76 7.92 16.18
C VAL A 289 6.39 7.98 15.56
N SER A 290 6.25 7.49 14.35
CA SER A 290 4.97 7.38 13.65
C SER A 290 4.17 6.21 14.21
N HIS A 291 2.91 6.45 14.57
CA HIS A 291 1.92 5.46 14.96
C HIS A 291 0.97 5.26 13.79
N MET A 292 1.00 4.09 13.17
CA MET A 292 0.24 3.79 11.96
C MET A 292 -1.26 3.63 12.22
N TYR A 293 -1.59 2.76 13.17
CA TYR A 293 -2.95 2.35 13.51
C TYR A 293 -2.96 1.58 14.83
N PRO A 294 -4.14 1.34 15.47
CA PRO A 294 -4.23 0.53 16.67
C PRO A 294 -3.61 -0.87 16.50
N GLN A 295 -2.90 -1.34 17.50
CA GLN A 295 -2.18 -2.63 17.45
C GLN A 295 -3.11 -3.83 17.21
N ASP A 296 -4.38 -3.71 17.55
CA ASP A 296 -5.42 -4.72 17.38
C ASP A 296 -6.30 -4.50 16.13
N ILE A 297 -5.84 -3.65 15.20
CA ILE A 297 -6.57 -3.41 13.94
C ILE A 297 -6.81 -4.74 13.21
N THR A 298 -8.04 -4.93 12.74
CA THR A 298 -8.39 -6.07 11.91
C THR A 298 -8.17 -5.76 10.42
N ILE A 299 -7.97 -6.80 9.60
CA ILE A 299 -7.86 -6.65 8.13
C ILE A 299 -9.05 -5.87 7.56
N GLY A 300 -10.28 -6.14 8.04
CA GLY A 300 -11.47 -5.41 7.58
C GLY A 300 -11.44 -3.91 7.92
N GLN A 301 -10.95 -3.54 9.10
CA GLN A 301 -10.78 -2.13 9.49
C GLN A 301 -9.68 -1.46 8.67
N TRP A 302 -8.55 -2.15 8.45
CA TRP A 302 -7.47 -1.65 7.63
C TRP A 302 -7.90 -1.45 6.16
N LEU A 303 -8.60 -2.42 5.56
CA LEU A 303 -9.18 -2.28 4.21
C LEU A 303 -10.15 -1.11 4.13
N SER A 304 -10.99 -0.93 5.15
CA SER A 304 -11.90 0.21 5.23
C SER A 304 -11.13 1.53 5.27
N ALA A 305 -10.07 1.61 6.08
CA ALA A 305 -9.21 2.80 6.13
C ALA A 305 -8.54 3.09 4.78
N SER A 306 -8.03 2.05 4.12
CA SER A 306 -7.43 2.15 2.79
C SER A 306 -8.40 2.66 1.73
N LEU A 307 -9.65 2.15 1.73
CA LEU A 307 -10.67 2.54 0.76
C LEU A 307 -11.20 3.95 0.98
N PHE A 308 -11.43 4.32 2.24
CA PHE A 308 -12.07 5.59 2.60
C PHE A 308 -11.09 6.68 3.04
N LYS A 309 -9.79 6.36 3.09
CA LYS A 309 -8.69 7.31 3.37
C LYS A 309 -8.90 8.12 4.66
N TYR A 310 -9.41 7.49 5.73
CA TYR A 310 -9.58 8.17 7.03
C TYR A 310 -8.34 8.04 7.91
N ASP A 311 -8.24 8.93 8.90
CA ASP A 311 -7.11 8.96 9.84
C ASP A 311 -7.07 7.70 10.70
N THR A 312 -5.91 7.07 10.80
CA THR A 312 -5.70 5.84 11.58
C THR A 312 -4.69 6.02 12.70
N GLY A 313 -3.85 7.05 12.62
CA GLY A 313 -2.77 7.27 13.57
C GLY A 313 -2.28 8.72 13.61
N GLU A 314 -1.22 8.92 14.36
CA GLU A 314 -0.55 10.21 14.56
C GLU A 314 0.93 10.00 14.93
N VAL A 315 1.69 11.09 15.11
CA VAL A 315 3.04 11.01 15.63
C VAL A 315 3.03 11.06 17.17
N LEU A 316 3.84 10.20 17.78
CA LEU A 316 4.10 10.20 19.21
C LEU A 316 5.46 10.82 19.50
N PHE A 317 5.56 11.61 20.56
CA PHE A 317 6.80 12.19 21.04
C PHE A 317 7.21 11.56 22.38
N TRP A 318 8.37 10.91 22.43
CA TRP A 318 8.99 10.42 23.65
C TRP A 318 9.87 11.49 24.29
N ASN A 319 9.52 11.92 25.50
CA ASN A 319 10.22 12.97 26.23
C ASN A 319 11.18 12.44 27.31
N LYS A 320 11.59 11.17 27.23
CA LYS A 320 12.36 10.37 28.20
C LYS A 320 11.59 9.88 29.43
N VAL A 321 10.32 10.25 29.57
CA VAL A 321 9.47 9.84 30.68
C VAL A 321 8.22 9.14 30.18
N LYS A 322 7.59 9.68 29.15
CA LYS A 322 6.34 9.18 28.58
C LYS A 322 6.20 9.56 27.11
N PHE A 323 5.35 8.81 26.42
CA PHE A 323 4.84 9.20 25.12
C PHE A 323 3.78 10.31 25.23
N ASN A 324 3.83 11.26 24.34
CA ASN A 324 2.84 12.34 24.18
C ASN A 324 2.33 12.30 22.75
N ASN A 325 1.03 12.27 22.56
CA ASN A 325 0.41 12.32 21.25
C ASN A 325 0.53 13.74 20.69
N LEU A 326 0.88 13.82 19.42
CA LEU A 326 0.87 15.06 18.66
C LEU A 326 -0.40 15.10 17.81
N ASP A 327 -1.55 15.40 18.42
CA ASP A 327 -2.88 15.35 17.79
C ASP A 327 -2.99 16.14 16.49
N PHE A 328 -2.16 17.17 16.29
CA PHE A 328 -2.09 17.97 15.06
C PHE A 328 -1.45 17.23 13.88
N THR A 329 -0.89 16.04 14.10
CA THR A 329 -0.27 15.18 13.07
C THR A 329 -1.14 14.00 12.66
N LYS A 330 -2.43 14.00 12.96
CA LYS A 330 -3.35 12.91 12.59
C LYS A 330 -3.43 12.72 11.08
N GLY A 331 -3.50 11.46 10.64
CA GLY A 331 -3.61 11.09 9.24
C GLY A 331 -3.75 9.59 9.00
N GLY A 332 -3.92 9.22 7.74
CA GLY A 332 -4.09 7.82 7.34
C GLY A 332 -2.77 7.09 7.25
N GLN A 333 -2.48 6.22 8.20
CA GLN A 333 -1.28 5.40 8.30
C GLN A 333 0.00 6.23 8.22
N PRO A 334 0.33 7.03 9.28
CA PRO A 334 1.64 7.66 9.39
C PRO A 334 2.74 6.60 9.29
N ASN A 335 3.68 6.81 8.36
CA ASN A 335 4.75 5.89 8.03
C ASN A 335 6.10 6.60 8.23
N GLY A 336 6.90 6.81 7.19
CA GLY A 336 8.19 7.47 7.27
C GLY A 336 8.14 8.85 7.95
N ILE A 337 9.14 9.15 8.77
CA ILE A 337 9.20 10.39 9.55
C ILE A 337 10.63 10.94 9.62
N VAL A 338 10.80 12.22 9.28
CA VAL A 338 12.08 12.92 9.48
C VAL A 338 11.89 14.30 10.08
N LYS A 339 12.86 14.76 10.84
CA LYS A 339 12.85 16.08 11.46
C LYS A 339 14.06 16.90 11.07
N LYS A 340 13.83 18.15 10.66
CA LYS A 340 14.88 19.15 10.47
C LYS A 340 14.50 20.43 11.22
N ASN A 341 15.34 20.84 12.16
CA ASN A 341 15.07 21.97 13.05
C ASN A 341 13.72 21.80 13.80
N ASN A 342 12.78 22.74 13.63
CA ASN A 342 11.44 22.68 14.22
C ASN A 342 10.36 22.20 13.24
N ILE A 343 10.77 21.64 12.11
CA ILE A 343 9.83 21.10 11.13
C ILE A 343 9.90 19.56 11.16
N LEU A 344 8.74 18.93 11.29
CA LEU A 344 8.53 17.52 11.22
C LEU A 344 7.85 17.18 9.90
N TYR A 345 8.41 16.25 9.15
CA TYR A 345 7.84 15.73 7.91
C TYR A 345 7.35 14.32 8.15
N VAL A 346 6.16 14.01 7.70
CA VAL A 346 5.51 12.71 7.92
C VAL A 346 4.89 12.23 6.61
N ALA A 347 5.20 11.00 6.21
CA ALA A 347 4.52 10.31 5.13
C ALA A 347 3.23 9.68 5.66
N TYR A 348 2.13 9.85 4.93
CA TYR A 348 0.83 9.25 5.24
C TYR A 348 0.47 8.29 4.11
N ASN A 349 0.78 7.02 4.29
CA ASN A 349 0.68 6.00 3.27
C ASN A 349 -0.75 5.86 2.73
N LEU A 350 -1.77 5.76 3.60
CA LEU A 350 -3.16 5.64 3.18
C LEU A 350 -3.79 6.96 2.72
N SER A 351 -3.26 8.12 3.15
CA SER A 351 -3.79 9.43 2.74
C SER A 351 -3.16 9.98 1.46
N ASP A 352 -2.16 9.28 0.89
CA ASP A 352 -1.45 9.66 -0.34
C ASP A 352 -0.80 11.04 -0.25
N GLU A 353 -0.09 11.31 0.85
CA GLU A 353 0.49 12.62 1.09
C GLU A 353 1.70 12.60 2.03
N VAL A 354 2.59 13.56 1.85
CA VAL A 354 3.61 13.94 2.83
C VAL A 354 3.24 15.30 3.38
N LYS A 355 3.20 15.45 4.69
CA LYS A 355 2.91 16.72 5.36
C LYS A 355 4.12 17.21 6.12
N ALA A 356 4.23 18.53 6.22
CA ALA A 356 5.22 19.21 7.05
C ALA A 356 4.51 19.99 8.16
N PHE A 357 4.96 19.83 9.39
CA PHE A 357 4.40 20.46 10.58
C PHE A 357 5.44 21.31 11.28
N ASN A 358 5.06 22.51 11.71
CA ASN A 358 5.88 23.31 12.61
C ASN A 358 5.61 22.88 14.06
N LEU A 359 6.62 22.31 14.71
CA LEU A 359 6.52 21.80 16.08
C LEU A 359 6.33 22.90 17.14
N LEU A 360 6.64 24.16 16.84
CA LEU A 360 6.44 25.27 17.76
C LEU A 360 5.02 25.83 17.71
N THR A 361 4.45 25.96 16.50
CA THR A 361 3.08 26.48 16.32
C THR A 361 2.04 25.38 16.33
N GLN A 362 2.47 24.09 16.17
CA GLN A 362 1.63 22.92 16.03
C GLN A 362 0.67 22.98 14.81
N GLU A 363 1.15 23.60 13.74
CA GLU A 363 0.38 23.79 12.50
C GLU A 363 1.00 23.03 11.34
N GLU A 364 0.16 22.51 10.45
CA GLU A 364 0.56 22.05 9.13
C GLU A 364 1.00 23.24 8.29
N ILE A 365 2.22 23.21 7.76
CA ILE A 365 2.81 24.31 6.97
C ILE A 365 2.96 23.98 5.50
N ALA A 366 2.91 22.70 5.13
CA ALA A 366 2.93 22.26 3.74
C ALA A 366 2.39 20.83 3.61
N GLN A 367 1.91 20.51 2.40
CA GLN A 367 1.40 19.23 2.00
C GLN A 367 1.83 18.91 0.57
N PHE A 368 2.26 17.68 0.33
CA PHE A 368 2.63 17.17 -0.99
C PHE A 368 1.83 15.90 -1.27
N LYS A 369 1.16 15.84 -2.41
CA LYS A 369 0.40 14.64 -2.81
C LYS A 369 1.30 13.66 -3.54
N LEU A 370 1.37 12.44 -3.00
CA LEU A 370 2.12 11.29 -3.52
C LEU A 370 1.30 10.03 -3.29
N ASN A 371 1.33 9.10 -4.23
CA ASN A 371 0.68 7.80 -4.01
C ASN A 371 1.44 7.00 -2.96
N SER A 372 0.73 6.54 -1.94
CA SER A 372 1.23 5.64 -0.90
C SER A 372 2.70 5.92 -0.52
N PRO A 373 3.04 7.13 -0.04
CA PRO A 373 4.40 7.44 0.40
C PRO A 373 4.77 6.57 1.60
N ASP A 374 6.01 6.11 1.60
CA ASP A 374 6.55 5.20 2.60
C ASP A 374 7.68 5.87 3.39
N ASN A 375 8.89 5.38 3.30
CA ASN A 375 10.02 5.91 4.07
C ASN A 375 10.49 7.29 3.61
N LEU A 376 10.95 8.09 4.58
CA LEU A 376 11.54 9.41 4.38
C LEU A 376 13.00 9.40 4.79
N ILE A 377 13.89 9.90 3.94
CA ILE A 377 15.31 10.08 4.26
C ILE A 377 15.69 11.53 4.07
N LEU A 378 16.29 12.14 5.09
CA LEU A 378 16.84 13.48 5.03
C LEU A 378 18.33 13.44 4.67
N LYS A 379 18.70 13.97 3.49
CA LYS A 379 20.10 14.04 3.05
C LYS A 379 20.38 15.35 2.29
N ASN A 380 21.43 16.06 2.67
CA ASN A 380 21.91 17.26 1.98
C ASN A 380 20.80 18.31 1.71
N ASP A 381 20.00 18.61 2.73
CA ASP A 381 18.87 19.56 2.66
C ASP A 381 17.75 19.16 1.69
N PHE A 382 17.69 17.89 1.34
CA PHE A 382 16.59 17.29 0.59
C PHE A 382 15.94 16.17 1.39
N ILE A 383 14.65 16.03 1.22
CA ILE A 383 13.89 14.86 1.66
C ILE A 383 13.73 13.95 0.45
N TRP A 384 14.15 12.71 0.61
CA TRP A 384 13.91 11.64 -0.33
C TRP A 384 12.74 10.81 0.19
N VAL A 385 11.81 10.46 -0.68
CA VAL A 385 10.59 9.74 -0.34
C VAL A 385 10.45 8.57 -1.29
N THR A 386 10.34 7.38 -0.75
CA THR A 386 9.84 6.22 -1.51
C THR A 386 8.32 6.30 -1.60
N SER A 387 7.77 5.94 -2.74
CA SER A 387 6.34 6.01 -3.00
C SER A 387 5.94 4.80 -3.85
N PHE A 388 4.98 4.05 -3.37
CA PHE A 388 4.36 3.00 -4.18
C PHE A 388 3.44 3.64 -5.21
N ASP A 389 3.71 3.42 -6.50
CA ASP A 389 2.86 3.96 -7.58
C ASP A 389 1.67 3.03 -7.85
N HIS A 390 1.12 2.45 -6.79
CA HIS A 390 -0.02 1.55 -6.79
C HIS A 390 -0.82 1.69 -5.50
N GLU A 391 -2.07 1.26 -5.53
CA GLU A 391 -2.98 1.22 -4.39
C GLU A 391 -3.06 -0.20 -3.81
N THR A 392 -3.54 -0.34 -2.58
CA THR A 392 -3.76 -1.64 -1.94
C THR A 392 -4.60 -2.59 -2.77
N LEU A 393 -5.64 -2.08 -3.44
CA LEU A 393 -6.48 -2.90 -4.31
C LEU A 393 -5.73 -3.37 -5.57
N ASP A 394 -4.74 -2.64 -6.03
CA ASP A 394 -3.88 -3.06 -7.14
C ASP A 394 -3.05 -4.29 -6.74
N VAL A 395 -2.50 -4.30 -5.51
CA VAL A 395 -1.77 -5.46 -4.95
C VAL A 395 -2.67 -6.70 -4.95
N ILE A 396 -3.87 -6.58 -4.37
CA ILE A 396 -4.83 -7.69 -4.26
C ILE A 396 -5.24 -8.21 -5.65
N ALA A 397 -5.42 -7.31 -6.61
CA ALA A 397 -5.91 -7.66 -7.94
C ALA A 397 -4.83 -8.21 -8.88
N THR A 398 -3.56 -7.85 -8.67
CA THR A 398 -2.49 -8.10 -9.65
C THR A 398 -1.37 -9.01 -9.16
N CYS A 399 -1.27 -9.26 -7.85
CA CYS A 399 -0.23 -10.12 -7.28
C CYS A 399 -0.79 -11.53 -7.03
N PRO A 400 -0.58 -12.49 -7.94
CA PRO A 400 -1.04 -13.87 -7.70
C PRO A 400 -0.30 -14.46 -6.48
N GLY A 401 -1.05 -15.15 -5.62
CA GLY A 401 -0.50 -15.74 -4.40
C GLY A 401 -0.43 -14.81 -3.18
N TYR A 402 -0.77 -13.54 -3.32
CA TYR A 402 -0.93 -12.66 -2.18
C TYR A 402 -2.28 -12.97 -1.51
N SER A 403 -2.25 -13.78 -0.45
CA SER A 403 -3.46 -14.05 0.33
C SER A 403 -3.51 -13.12 1.54
N LEU A 404 -4.60 -12.38 1.66
CA LEU A 404 -4.90 -11.61 2.87
C LEU A 404 -5.13 -12.59 4.03
N GLY A 405 -4.11 -12.80 4.84
CA GLY A 405 -4.23 -13.56 6.08
C GLY A 405 -3.42 -14.85 6.20
N ASP A 406 -2.87 -15.40 5.13
CA ASP A 406 -2.11 -16.66 5.19
C ASP A 406 -0.58 -16.46 5.03
N GLY A 407 -0.13 -15.21 5.05
CA GLY A 407 1.27 -14.92 4.75
C GLY A 407 1.62 -15.14 3.27
N ILE A 408 2.84 -14.84 2.95
CA ILE A 408 3.41 -15.10 1.62
C ILE A 408 3.37 -16.61 1.35
N SER A 409 2.98 -17.03 0.15
CA SER A 409 3.01 -18.43 -0.27
C SER A 409 4.37 -19.07 0.06
N GLU A 410 4.40 -20.38 0.31
CA GLU A 410 5.62 -21.14 0.67
C GLU A 410 6.78 -20.96 -0.33
N GLU A 411 6.52 -20.42 -1.52
CA GLU A 411 7.54 -20.06 -2.48
C GLU A 411 7.83 -18.55 -2.41
N PRO A 412 9.11 -18.13 -2.23
CA PRO A 412 9.47 -16.73 -2.19
C PRO A 412 9.21 -16.08 -3.55
N SER A 413 8.06 -15.47 -3.69
CA SER A 413 7.67 -14.72 -4.88
C SER A 413 7.56 -13.24 -4.56
N VAL A 414 8.18 -12.40 -5.37
CA VAL A 414 8.02 -10.94 -5.30
C VAL A 414 7.01 -10.52 -6.34
N CYS A 415 6.03 -9.73 -5.91
CA CYS A 415 5.19 -8.99 -6.82
C CYS A 415 5.87 -7.66 -7.15
N SER A 416 6.47 -7.57 -8.33
CA SER A 416 7.13 -6.36 -8.81
C SER A 416 6.09 -5.32 -9.21
N LEU A 417 5.72 -4.45 -8.26
CA LEU A 417 4.82 -3.32 -8.52
C LEU A 417 5.63 -2.03 -8.74
N PRO A 418 5.12 -1.08 -9.54
CA PRO A 418 5.82 0.17 -9.78
C PRO A 418 6.02 0.97 -8.49
N PHE A 419 7.20 1.54 -8.36
CA PHE A 419 7.53 2.48 -7.30
C PHE A 419 8.22 3.72 -7.88
N LYS A 420 8.27 4.79 -7.11
CA LYS A 420 8.98 6.02 -7.44
C LYS A 420 9.79 6.50 -6.23
N VAL A 421 10.87 7.19 -6.51
CA VAL A 421 11.63 7.92 -5.50
C VAL A 421 11.53 9.39 -5.82
N PHE A 422 11.00 10.16 -4.89
CA PHE A 422 10.86 11.61 -5.02
C PHE A 422 11.94 12.33 -4.20
N LYS A 423 12.34 13.48 -4.69
CA LYS A 423 13.30 14.37 -4.02
C LYS A 423 12.68 15.75 -3.85
N PHE A 424 12.46 16.16 -2.61
CA PHE A 424 11.92 17.47 -2.26
C PHE A 424 12.99 18.35 -1.64
N CYS A 425 12.99 19.65 -2.00
CA CYS A 425 13.73 20.64 -1.25
C CYS A 425 13.09 20.87 0.11
N LEU A 426 13.89 21.02 1.16
CA LEU A 426 13.40 21.48 2.45
C LEU A 426 12.74 22.87 2.32
N LEU A 427 11.62 23.03 3.02
CA LEU A 427 10.92 24.31 3.06
C LEU A 427 11.76 25.31 3.86
N TYR A 428 12.39 26.23 3.14
CA TYR A 428 12.82 27.50 3.71
C TYR A 428 11.68 28.49 3.49
N THR A 429 10.75 28.59 4.41
CA THR A 429 9.73 29.67 4.54
C THR A 429 8.99 30.15 3.28
N SER A 430 9.13 29.48 2.11
CA SER A 430 8.37 29.76 0.89
C SER A 430 8.37 28.55 -0.03
N PRO A 431 7.24 28.16 -0.59
CA PRO A 431 7.18 27.05 -1.54
C PRO A 431 7.94 27.39 -2.81
N SER A 432 8.95 26.58 -3.15
CA SER A 432 9.63 26.67 -4.44
C SER A 432 8.98 25.73 -5.46
N PRO A 433 8.64 26.18 -6.67
CA PRO A 433 7.93 25.38 -7.68
C PRO A 433 8.86 24.46 -8.49
N ARG A 434 9.87 23.82 -7.86
CA ARG A 434 10.82 22.95 -8.56
C ARG A 434 10.83 21.52 -8.03
N ASP A 435 9.70 20.85 -8.18
CA ASP A 435 9.65 19.41 -7.98
C ASP A 435 10.18 18.74 -9.25
N LYS A 436 11.25 17.96 -9.12
CA LYS A 436 11.74 17.12 -10.22
C LYS A 436 11.58 15.67 -9.80
N THR A 437 10.80 14.94 -10.56
CA THR A 437 10.85 13.47 -10.61
C THR A 437 12.19 13.05 -11.21
N VAL A 438 12.87 12.12 -10.56
CA VAL A 438 14.10 11.49 -11.05
C VAL A 438 13.74 10.12 -11.61
#